data_d16fd5644d897061f96ef9e16f136836
#
_entry.id   d16fd5644d897061f96ef9e16f136836
#
_cell.length_a   1.000
_cell.length_b   1.000
_cell.length_c   1.000
_cell.angle_alpha   90.00
_cell.angle_beta   90.00
_cell.angle_gamma   90.00
#
_symmetry.space_group_name_H-M   'P 1'
#
loop_
_entity.id
_entity.type
_entity.pdbx_description
1 polymer ?
#
loop_
_entity_poly.entity_id
_entity_poly.type
_entity_poly.pdbx_seq_one_letter_code
_entity_poly.pdbx_strand_id
1 'polypeptide(L)'
;AKYKAWGRGRSLRPGDKSSKHGLFAFQSADGLHWKLMQETPVITEGAFDSQNLAFYDPIQKQYCDYHRWFNQGVRDIMVCTSNDFLNWTKPVGLQYDDARKEHLYTNAIQRYPRAPHFFIGFPTRYLPNQGQRVEPILMTSRDGLHFKRWAEPVIPETAPKDRRGNRSNYMTWGLVQLP
;
A
#
# COMPACT_ATOMS: atom_id res chain seq x y z
N ALA A 1 -5.47 -12.99 17.54
CA ALA A 1 -5.18 -13.94 16.44
C ALA A 1 -3.78 -13.73 15.92
N LYS A 2 -3.14 -14.80 15.44
CA LYS A 2 -1.75 -14.76 14.96
C LYS A 2 -1.61 -13.98 13.66
N TYR A 3 -2.59 -14.12 12.77
CA TYR A 3 -2.58 -13.48 11.44
C TYR A 3 -3.72 -12.48 11.30
N LYS A 4 -3.47 -11.41 10.56
CA LYS A 4 -4.44 -10.40 10.19
C LYS A 4 -4.34 -10.13 8.68
N ALA A 5 -5.47 -9.76 8.07
CA ALA A 5 -5.54 -9.49 6.63
C ALA A 5 -6.58 -8.41 6.32
N TRP A 6 -6.42 -7.81 5.15
CA TRP A 6 -7.41 -6.94 4.52
C TRP A 6 -8.28 -7.69 3.51
N GLY A 7 -9.55 -7.32 3.47
CA GLY A 7 -10.43 -7.61 2.35
C GLY A 7 -11.13 -6.33 1.90
N ARG A 8 -11.00 -5.99 0.62
CA ARG A 8 -11.80 -4.92 0.02
C ARG A 8 -13.24 -5.42 -0.17
N GLY A 9 -14.22 -4.62 0.21
CA GLY A 9 -15.61 -4.99 0.04
C GLY A 9 -16.59 -3.84 0.18
N ARG A 10 -17.85 -4.20 0.11
CA ARG A 10 -18.99 -3.38 0.55
C ARG A 10 -19.61 -4.05 1.79
N SER A 11 -20.41 -3.31 2.57
CA SER A 11 -21.15 -3.89 3.70
C SER A 11 -21.82 -5.20 3.29
N LEU A 12 -21.68 -6.21 4.14
CA LEU A 12 -22.26 -7.54 3.91
C LEU A 12 -23.75 -7.62 4.28
N ARG A 13 -24.36 -6.53 4.76
CA ARG A 13 -25.78 -6.51 5.12
C ARG A 13 -26.65 -6.45 3.87
N PRO A 14 -27.48 -7.49 3.60
CA PRO A 14 -28.41 -7.46 2.50
C PRO A 14 -29.37 -6.27 2.63
N GLY A 15 -29.50 -5.47 1.57
CA GLY A 15 -30.41 -4.31 1.53
C GLY A 15 -29.82 -3.01 2.06
N ASP A 16 -28.60 -2.97 2.58
CA ASP A 16 -27.94 -1.74 2.99
C ASP A 16 -27.47 -0.93 1.75
N LYS A 17 -28.34 -0.01 1.32
CA LYS A 17 -28.03 0.92 0.21
C LYS A 17 -27.00 2.00 0.59
N SER A 18 -26.70 2.14 1.89
CA SER A 18 -25.67 3.07 2.40
C SER A 18 -24.27 2.46 2.48
N SER A 19 -24.11 1.24 1.97
CA SER A 19 -22.89 0.46 2.12
C SER A 19 -21.66 1.19 1.55
N LYS A 20 -20.84 1.70 2.45
CA LYS A 20 -19.56 2.28 2.09
C LYS A 20 -18.61 1.20 1.60
N HIS A 21 -17.95 1.45 0.47
CA HIS A 21 -16.77 0.68 0.10
C HIS A 21 -15.68 0.90 1.14
N GLY A 22 -14.93 -0.14 1.46
CA GLY A 22 -13.84 0.00 2.39
C GLY A 22 -13.00 -1.25 2.53
N LEU A 23 -12.06 -1.18 3.46
CA LEU A 23 -11.25 -2.30 3.88
C LEU A 23 -11.88 -2.95 5.12
N PHE A 24 -12.08 -4.25 5.03
CA PHE A 24 -12.58 -5.10 6.11
C PHE A 24 -11.42 -5.83 6.77
N ALA A 25 -11.42 -5.89 8.08
CA ALA A 25 -10.41 -6.58 8.85
C ALA A 25 -10.76 -8.04 9.06
N PHE A 26 -9.81 -8.91 8.74
CA PHE A 26 -9.89 -10.35 8.95
C PHE A 26 -8.80 -10.81 9.91
N GLN A 27 -9.07 -11.91 10.60
CA GLN A 27 -8.11 -12.58 11.46
C GLN A 27 -8.12 -14.09 11.25
N SER A 28 -6.97 -14.70 11.49
CA SER A 28 -6.81 -16.15 11.46
C SER A 28 -5.83 -16.62 12.54
N ALA A 29 -6.05 -17.83 13.06
CA ALA A 29 -5.11 -18.50 13.96
C ALA A 29 -4.03 -19.29 13.21
N ASP A 30 -4.36 -19.82 12.04
CA ASP A 30 -3.54 -20.76 11.26
C ASP A 30 -3.11 -20.25 9.87
N GLY A 31 -3.66 -19.11 9.42
CA GLY A 31 -3.41 -18.54 8.09
C GLY A 31 -4.28 -19.14 6.97
N LEU A 32 -5.10 -20.14 7.29
CA LEU A 32 -5.97 -20.84 6.34
C LEU A 32 -7.44 -20.50 6.55
N HIS A 33 -7.90 -20.51 7.79
CA HIS A 33 -9.28 -20.23 8.18
C HIS A 33 -9.40 -18.78 8.67
N TRP A 34 -10.11 -17.96 7.90
CA TRP A 34 -10.24 -16.54 8.15
C TRP A 34 -11.62 -16.16 8.64
N LYS A 35 -11.68 -15.24 9.60
CA LYS A 35 -12.91 -14.67 10.15
C LYS A 35 -12.88 -13.16 10.05
N LEU A 36 -14.02 -12.56 9.74
CA LEU A 36 -14.21 -11.11 9.92
C LEU A 36 -13.98 -10.73 11.38
N MET A 37 -13.29 -9.62 11.61
CA MET A 37 -13.14 -9.05 12.95
C MET A 37 -14.35 -8.17 13.31
N GLN A 38 -14.98 -7.53 12.30
CA GLN A 38 -16.26 -6.81 12.44
C GLN A 38 -16.98 -6.74 11.08
N GLU A 39 -18.31 -6.52 11.11
CA GLU A 39 -19.17 -6.52 9.92
C GLU A 39 -19.08 -5.23 9.07
N THR A 40 -18.51 -4.17 9.61
CA THR A 40 -18.34 -2.88 8.93
C THR A 40 -16.88 -2.68 8.52
N PRO A 41 -16.64 -1.93 7.42
CA PRO A 41 -15.27 -1.60 7.04
C PRO A 41 -14.58 -0.77 8.11
N VAL A 42 -13.30 -1.02 8.33
CA VAL A 42 -12.46 -0.32 9.32
C VAL A 42 -11.77 0.91 8.73
N ILE A 43 -11.59 0.96 7.41
CA ILE A 43 -11.10 2.12 6.66
C ILE A 43 -12.05 2.34 5.48
N THR A 44 -12.58 3.57 5.34
CA THR A 44 -13.56 3.93 4.31
C THR A 44 -13.11 5.09 3.42
N GLU A 45 -12.00 5.74 3.75
CA GLU A 45 -11.43 6.83 2.98
C GLU A 45 -10.24 6.32 2.17
N GLY A 46 -10.35 6.29 0.84
CA GLY A 46 -9.31 5.78 -0.05
C GLY A 46 -9.85 5.21 -1.37
N ALA A 47 -8.94 4.72 -2.22
CA ALA A 47 -9.23 4.06 -3.49
C ALA A 47 -8.66 2.64 -3.47
N PHE A 48 -9.44 1.72 -2.92
CA PHE A 48 -9.02 0.38 -2.52
C PHE A 48 -8.95 -0.67 -3.64
N ASP A 49 -9.08 -0.28 -4.89
CA ASP A 49 -8.97 -1.15 -6.07
C ASP A 49 -7.53 -1.38 -6.52
N SER A 50 -6.57 -1.12 -5.65
CA SER A 50 -5.14 -1.31 -5.86
C SER A 50 -4.52 -2.07 -4.68
N GLN A 51 -3.20 -1.95 -4.50
CA GLN A 51 -2.49 -2.55 -3.38
C GLN A 51 -2.85 -1.84 -2.07
N ASN A 52 -3.40 -2.59 -1.12
CA ASN A 52 -3.66 -2.16 0.24
C ASN A 52 -2.77 -2.99 1.16
N LEU A 53 -1.88 -2.35 1.90
CA LEU A 53 -0.90 -3.02 2.75
C LEU A 53 -1.14 -2.68 4.21
N ALA A 54 -1.18 -3.73 5.04
CA ALA A 54 -1.13 -3.55 6.48
C ALA A 54 -0.08 -4.48 7.09
N PHE A 55 0.73 -3.95 7.98
CA PHE A 55 1.72 -4.71 8.72
C PHE A 55 1.89 -4.15 10.13
N TYR A 56 2.37 -4.98 11.03
CA TYR A 56 2.74 -4.54 12.37
C TYR A 56 4.14 -3.92 12.33
N ASP A 57 4.27 -2.70 12.81
CA ASP A 57 5.55 -2.02 12.98
C ASP A 57 6.08 -2.27 14.40
N PRO A 58 7.11 -3.09 14.58
CA PRO A 58 7.64 -3.40 15.91
C PRO A 58 8.37 -2.23 16.57
N ILE A 59 8.82 -1.23 15.79
CA ILE A 59 9.49 -0.03 16.31
C ILE A 59 8.47 0.92 16.93
N GLN A 60 7.40 1.20 16.20
CA GLN A 60 6.32 2.09 16.67
C GLN A 60 5.27 1.34 17.51
N LYS A 61 5.35 0.00 17.57
CA LYS A 61 4.44 -0.91 18.29
C LYS A 61 2.98 -0.73 17.88
N GLN A 62 2.72 -0.50 16.61
CA GLN A 62 1.38 -0.31 16.04
C GLN A 62 1.28 -0.93 14.65
N TYR A 63 0.06 -1.12 14.17
CA TYR A 63 -0.18 -1.46 12.77
C TYR A 63 -0.09 -0.20 11.93
N CYS A 64 0.55 -0.33 10.76
CA CYS A 64 0.57 0.68 9.72
C CYS A 64 -0.21 0.15 8.52
N ASP A 65 -1.02 0.99 7.92
CA ASP A 65 -1.67 0.72 6.64
C ASP A 65 -1.23 1.75 5.61
N TYR A 66 -0.98 1.27 4.39
CA TYR A 66 -0.70 2.10 3.21
C TYR A 66 -1.62 1.69 2.08
N HIS A 67 -2.42 2.64 1.58
CA HIS A 67 -3.34 2.42 0.48
C HIS A 67 -3.39 3.61 -0.47
N ARG A 68 -4.00 3.40 -1.63
CA ARG A 68 -4.11 4.44 -2.65
C ARG A 68 -5.28 5.40 -2.38
N TRP A 69 -5.11 6.63 -2.80
CA TRP A 69 -6.17 7.63 -2.95
C TRP A 69 -5.97 8.47 -4.19
N PHE A 70 -6.87 9.44 -4.44
CA PHE A 70 -6.72 10.41 -5.51
C PHE A 70 -6.52 11.80 -4.92
N ASN A 71 -5.32 12.33 -5.05
CA ASN A 71 -4.97 13.70 -4.68
C ASN A 71 -5.16 14.60 -5.90
N GLN A 72 -6.26 15.33 -5.97
CA GLN A 72 -6.61 16.22 -7.10
C GLN A 72 -6.51 15.49 -8.47
N GLY A 73 -7.02 14.27 -8.55
CA GLY A 73 -7.01 13.45 -9.77
C GLY A 73 -5.71 12.65 -10.01
N VAL A 74 -4.67 12.89 -9.22
CA VAL A 74 -3.42 12.12 -9.27
C VAL A 74 -3.49 10.95 -8.29
N ARG A 75 -3.12 9.73 -8.74
CA ARG A 75 -3.00 8.58 -7.84
C ARG A 75 -1.85 8.80 -6.87
N ASP A 76 -2.14 8.68 -5.59
CA ASP A 76 -1.19 8.92 -4.52
C ASP A 76 -1.40 7.92 -3.39
N ILE A 77 -0.59 7.97 -2.35
CA ILE A 77 -0.59 7.02 -1.23
C ILE A 77 -1.01 7.75 0.04
N MET A 78 -1.88 7.10 0.82
CA MET A 78 -2.23 7.49 2.18
C MET A 78 -1.64 6.52 3.18
N VAL A 79 -1.46 7.00 4.41
CA VAL A 79 -1.07 6.21 5.57
C VAL A 79 -2.04 6.44 6.72
N CYS A 80 -2.35 5.39 7.46
CA CYS A 80 -2.98 5.45 8.77
C CYS A 80 -2.45 4.35 9.69
N THR A 81 -2.71 4.48 10.99
CA THR A 81 -2.17 3.58 12.01
C THR A 81 -3.25 3.08 12.96
N SER A 82 -3.00 1.94 13.61
CA SER A 82 -3.92 1.34 14.58
C SER A 82 -3.15 0.54 15.64
N ASN A 83 -3.66 0.55 16.86
CA ASN A 83 -3.13 -0.30 17.95
C ASN A 83 -3.77 -1.70 17.98
N ASP A 84 -4.94 -1.86 17.38
CA ASP A 84 -5.75 -3.09 17.50
C ASP A 84 -6.17 -3.72 16.16
N PHE A 85 -5.87 -3.06 15.04
CA PHE A 85 -6.28 -3.43 13.69
C PHE A 85 -7.78 -3.15 13.38
N LEU A 86 -8.51 -2.55 14.28
CA LEU A 86 -9.93 -2.20 14.14
C LEU A 86 -10.15 -0.68 14.15
N ASN A 87 -9.52 0.01 15.08
CA ASN A 87 -9.63 1.44 15.23
C ASN A 87 -8.42 2.12 14.57
N TRP A 88 -8.63 2.74 13.42
CA TRP A 88 -7.59 3.39 12.63
C TRP A 88 -7.66 4.90 12.77
N THR A 89 -6.50 5.53 12.79
CA THR A 89 -6.41 6.98 12.67
C THR A 89 -7.00 7.44 11.33
N LYS A 90 -7.39 8.69 11.22
CA LYS A 90 -7.78 9.25 9.92
C LYS A 90 -6.62 9.13 8.95
N PRO A 91 -6.83 8.55 7.74
CA PRO A 91 -5.78 8.48 6.73
C PRO A 91 -5.28 9.86 6.31
N VAL A 92 -3.97 9.98 6.13
CA VAL A 92 -3.29 11.19 5.65
C VAL A 92 -2.43 10.89 4.44
N GLY A 93 -2.39 11.80 3.46
CA GLY A 93 -1.55 11.66 2.28
C GLY A 93 -0.07 11.71 2.63
N LEU A 94 0.75 10.89 1.96
CA LEU A 94 2.20 10.96 2.12
C LEU A 94 2.73 12.32 1.70
N GLN A 95 3.83 12.73 2.29
CA GLN A 95 4.55 13.94 1.98
C GLN A 95 5.89 13.59 1.32
N TYR A 96 6.25 14.34 0.29
CA TYR A 96 7.46 14.08 -0.47
C TYR A 96 8.41 15.26 -0.42
N ASP A 97 9.71 14.97 -0.49
CA ASP A 97 10.78 15.98 -0.50
C ASP A 97 10.91 16.73 -1.83
N ASP A 98 10.11 16.37 -2.81
CA ASP A 98 10.08 16.97 -4.14
C ASP A 98 8.65 17.41 -4.53
N ALA A 99 8.58 18.28 -5.56
CA ALA A 99 7.30 18.83 -6.05
C ALA A 99 6.71 18.04 -7.24
N ARG A 100 7.25 16.85 -7.57
CA ARG A 100 6.79 16.07 -8.72
C ARG A 100 5.37 15.55 -8.50
N LYS A 101 4.48 15.85 -9.42
CA LYS A 101 3.12 15.30 -9.47
C LYS A 101 3.14 14.03 -10.32
N GLU A 102 3.37 12.89 -9.70
CA GLU A 102 3.44 11.58 -10.34
C GLU A 102 2.33 10.66 -9.84
N HIS A 103 1.72 9.88 -10.75
CA HIS A 103 0.78 8.87 -10.34
C HIS A 103 1.52 7.68 -9.70
N LEU A 104 1.29 7.43 -8.43
CA LEU A 104 1.79 6.26 -7.71
C LEU A 104 0.66 5.22 -7.60
N TYR A 105 0.78 4.14 -8.37
CA TYR A 105 -0.28 3.15 -8.52
C TYR A 105 -0.33 2.15 -7.36
N THR A 106 0.84 1.68 -6.92
CA THR A 106 1.06 0.81 -5.76
C THR A 106 2.06 1.46 -4.81
N ASN A 107 2.33 0.85 -3.67
CA ASN A 107 3.24 1.45 -2.69
C ASN A 107 4.40 0.55 -2.26
N ALA A 108 4.18 -0.78 -2.07
CA ALA A 108 5.16 -1.77 -1.62
C ALA A 108 6.03 -1.28 -0.43
N ILE A 109 5.42 -0.53 0.50
CA ILE A 109 6.12 0.07 1.66
C ILE A 109 6.24 -0.96 2.78
N GLN A 110 7.42 -0.99 3.41
CA GLN A 110 7.68 -1.78 4.61
C GLN A 110 8.90 -1.24 5.37
N ARG A 111 9.14 -1.74 6.58
CA ARG A 111 10.42 -1.53 7.26
C ARG A 111 11.54 -2.26 6.52
N TYR A 112 12.71 -1.63 6.41
CA TYR A 112 13.86 -2.28 5.81
C TYR A 112 14.51 -3.25 6.81
N PRO A 113 14.56 -4.56 6.54
CA PRO A 113 14.97 -5.56 7.54
C PRO A 113 16.38 -5.36 8.12
N ARG A 114 17.32 -4.87 7.30
CA ARG A 114 18.72 -4.63 7.74
C ARG A 114 18.92 -3.30 8.47
N ALA A 115 17.97 -2.39 8.37
CA ALA A 115 17.98 -1.11 9.07
C ALA A 115 16.54 -0.70 9.42
N PRO A 116 15.92 -1.36 10.40
CA PRO A 116 14.49 -1.23 10.69
C PRO A 116 14.09 0.15 11.22
N HIS A 117 15.04 1.05 11.42
CA HIS A 117 14.79 2.44 11.78
C HIS A 117 14.28 3.30 10.61
N PHE A 118 14.23 2.75 9.38
CA PHE A 118 13.59 3.44 8.26
C PHE A 118 12.69 2.52 7.41
N PHE A 119 11.79 3.16 6.69
CA PHE A 119 10.93 2.53 5.71
C PHE A 119 11.57 2.58 4.33
N ILE A 120 11.33 1.54 3.55
CA ILE A 120 11.61 1.48 2.13
C ILE A 120 10.31 1.19 1.38
N GLY A 121 10.11 1.82 0.25
CA GLY A 121 8.96 1.58 -0.61
C GLY A 121 9.36 1.52 -2.08
N PHE A 122 8.61 0.74 -2.84
CA PHE A 122 8.78 0.63 -4.29
C PHE A 122 7.45 0.94 -4.98
N PRO A 123 6.97 2.21 -4.90
CA PRO A 123 5.75 2.57 -5.57
C PRO A 123 5.89 2.39 -7.08
N THR A 124 4.84 1.88 -7.69
CA THR A 124 4.78 1.76 -9.13
C THR A 124 4.27 3.07 -9.71
N ARG A 125 5.14 3.81 -10.40
CA ARG A 125 4.81 5.03 -11.12
C ARG A 125 4.03 4.68 -12.39
N TYR A 126 2.86 5.31 -12.60
CA TYR A 126 2.07 5.15 -13.80
C TYR A 126 2.29 6.35 -14.74
N LEU A 127 2.56 6.08 -16.00
CA LEU A 127 2.91 7.03 -17.04
C LEU A 127 1.82 7.06 -18.13
N PRO A 128 0.71 7.81 -17.94
CA PRO A 128 -0.44 7.80 -18.83
C PRO A 128 -0.09 8.23 -20.26
N ASN A 129 0.80 9.21 -20.40
CA ASN A 129 1.18 9.78 -21.69
C ASN A 129 2.33 9.01 -22.39
N GLN A 130 2.77 7.88 -21.82
CA GLN A 130 3.84 7.04 -22.36
C GLN A 130 3.36 5.60 -22.58
N GLY A 131 2.20 5.46 -23.26
CA GLY A 131 1.60 4.15 -23.54
C GLY A 131 1.05 3.45 -22.29
N GLN A 132 0.66 4.22 -21.27
CA GLN A 132 0.09 3.71 -20.01
C GLN A 132 0.98 2.70 -19.28
N ARG A 133 2.28 2.75 -19.52
CA ARG A 133 3.23 1.86 -18.85
C ARG A 133 3.37 2.21 -17.37
N VAL A 134 3.88 1.26 -16.63
CA VAL A 134 4.19 1.42 -15.21
C VAL A 134 5.61 0.96 -14.93
N GLU A 135 6.25 1.61 -13.97
CA GLU A 135 7.62 1.33 -13.56
C GLU A 135 7.82 1.58 -12.08
N PRO A 136 8.47 0.67 -11.33
CA PRO A 136 8.74 0.87 -9.92
C PRO A 136 9.86 1.88 -9.71
N ILE A 137 9.67 2.82 -8.79
CA ILE A 137 10.71 3.73 -8.31
C ILE A 137 11.05 3.39 -6.85
N LEU A 138 12.14 3.95 -6.34
CA LEU A 138 12.53 3.81 -4.94
C LEU A 138 12.04 5.02 -4.13
N MET A 139 11.59 4.78 -2.91
CA MET A 139 11.42 5.81 -1.89
C MET A 139 11.80 5.31 -0.50
N THR A 140 12.23 6.22 0.37
CA THR A 140 12.57 5.91 1.76
C THR A 140 12.04 6.96 2.72
N SER A 141 11.79 6.55 3.98
CA SER A 141 11.33 7.43 5.04
C SER A 141 11.87 6.98 6.40
N ARG A 142 12.00 7.91 7.33
CA ARG A 142 12.32 7.59 8.74
C ARG A 142 11.08 7.46 9.61
N ASP A 143 10.01 8.16 9.27
CA ASP A 143 8.79 8.24 10.08
C ASP A 143 7.57 7.53 9.45
N GLY A 144 7.66 7.14 8.17
CA GLY A 144 6.58 6.51 7.43
C GLY A 144 5.56 7.47 6.83
N LEU A 145 5.77 8.79 6.95
CA LEU A 145 4.93 9.84 6.41
C LEU A 145 5.67 10.72 5.40
N HIS A 146 6.89 11.14 5.73
CA HIS A 146 7.73 11.98 4.88
C HIS A 146 8.71 11.11 4.10
N PHE A 147 8.56 11.07 2.77
CA PHE A 147 9.35 10.21 1.90
C PHE A 147 10.23 11.00 0.95
N LYS A 148 11.49 10.59 0.87
CA LYS A 148 12.37 10.93 -0.24
C LYS A 148 12.11 9.96 -1.40
N ARG A 149 11.91 10.50 -2.61
CA ARG A 149 11.68 9.71 -3.84
C ARG A 149 12.83 9.88 -4.82
N TRP A 150 13.21 8.80 -5.50
CA TRP A 150 14.14 8.84 -6.62
C TRP A 150 13.40 8.83 -7.95
N ALA A 151 13.92 9.56 -8.93
CA ALA A 151 13.29 9.69 -10.24
C ALA A 151 13.52 8.48 -11.14
N GLU A 152 14.68 7.86 -11.02
CA GLU A 152 15.07 6.71 -11.81
C GLU A 152 14.28 5.45 -11.41
N PRO A 153 13.74 4.69 -12.37
CA PRO A 153 13.07 3.45 -12.07
C PRO A 153 14.06 2.38 -11.60
N VAL A 154 13.66 1.62 -10.59
CA VAL A 154 14.44 0.47 -10.09
C VAL A 154 14.50 -0.65 -11.14
N ILE A 155 13.41 -0.83 -11.89
CA ILE A 155 13.35 -1.74 -13.04
C ILE A 155 12.93 -0.91 -14.24
N PRO A 156 13.88 -0.53 -15.11
CA PRO A 156 13.57 0.31 -16.26
C PRO A 156 12.84 -0.49 -17.35
N GLU A 157 12.23 0.22 -18.28
CA GLU A 157 11.57 -0.33 -19.46
C GLU A 157 12.52 -1.23 -20.30
N THR A 158 13.82 -0.95 -20.25
CA THR A 158 14.88 -1.70 -20.94
C THR A 158 15.32 -2.97 -20.24
N ALA A 159 14.78 -3.29 -19.06
CA ALA A 159 15.04 -4.55 -18.38
C ALA A 159 14.73 -5.77 -19.30
N PRO A 160 15.38 -6.93 -19.10
CA PRO A 160 15.30 -8.08 -20.00
C PRO A 160 13.88 -8.43 -20.44
N LYS A 161 13.68 -8.63 -21.74
CA LYS A 161 12.38 -8.69 -22.41
C LYS A 161 12.00 -10.13 -22.80
N ASP A 162 11.87 -10.98 -21.84
CA ASP A 162 11.19 -12.28 -22.03
C ASP A 162 9.65 -12.19 -21.89
N ARG A 163 9.11 -10.96 -21.87
CA ARG A 163 7.73 -10.61 -21.51
C ARG A 163 6.81 -10.33 -22.69
N ARG A 164 7.09 -10.86 -23.86
CA ARG A 164 6.29 -10.67 -25.08
C ARG A 164 6.00 -9.19 -25.41
N GLY A 165 7.00 -8.32 -25.21
CA GLY A 165 6.87 -6.89 -25.48
C GLY A 165 6.19 -6.06 -24.40
N ASN A 166 5.77 -6.64 -23.29
CA ASN A 166 5.25 -5.88 -22.17
C ASN A 166 6.39 -5.05 -21.52
N ARG A 167 6.19 -3.73 -21.49
CA ARG A 167 7.17 -2.75 -20.97
C ARG A 167 6.87 -2.34 -19.53
N SER A 168 5.78 -2.86 -18.95
CA SER A 168 5.34 -2.52 -17.61
C SER A 168 5.96 -3.42 -16.55
N ASN A 169 6.39 -2.82 -15.45
CA ASN A 169 6.99 -3.51 -14.31
C ASN A 169 6.27 -3.15 -13.01
N TYR A 170 6.03 -4.14 -12.18
CA TYR A 170 5.49 -3.98 -10.84
C TYR A 170 6.43 -4.60 -9.82
N MET A 171 6.50 -4.00 -8.63
CA MET A 171 7.09 -4.65 -7.46
C MET A 171 5.99 -5.28 -6.62
N THR A 172 6.21 -6.53 -6.21
CA THR A 172 5.42 -7.17 -5.16
C THR A 172 5.86 -6.64 -3.79
N TRP A 173 4.98 -6.74 -2.80
CA TRP A 173 5.34 -6.42 -1.44
C TRP A 173 6.13 -7.58 -0.81
N GLY A 174 7.16 -7.21 -0.06
CA GLY A 174 8.01 -8.13 0.68
C GLY A 174 9.48 -8.02 0.25
N LEU A 175 10.37 -8.08 1.23
CA LEU A 175 11.81 -8.20 1.05
C LEU A 175 12.25 -9.52 1.65
N VAL A 176 12.88 -10.36 0.84
CA VAL A 176 13.46 -11.61 1.28
C VAL A 176 14.91 -11.36 1.64
N GLN A 177 15.25 -11.60 2.90
CA GLN A 177 16.64 -11.58 3.33
C GLN A 177 17.29 -12.90 2.98
N LEU A 178 18.28 -12.85 2.10
CA LEU A 178 19.12 -14.01 1.79
C LEU A 178 20.17 -14.20 2.89
N PRO A 179 20.64 -15.45 3.09
CA PRO A 179 21.71 -15.76 4.03
C PRO A 179 22.98 -14.96 3.81
#